data_139e22fbb33166f0bb7807e6c3769bcb
#
_entry.id   139e22fbb33166f0bb7807e6c3769bcb
#
_cell.length_a   1.000
_cell.length_b   1.000
_cell.length_c   1.000
_cell.angle_alpha   90.00
_cell.angle_beta   90.00
_cell.angle_gamma   90.00
#
_symmetry.space_group_name_H-M   'P 1'
#
loop_
_entity.id
_entity.type
_entity.pdbx_description
1 polymer ?
#
loop_
_entity_poly.entity_id
_entity_poly.type
_entity_poly.pdbx_seq_one_letter_code
_entity_poly.pdbx_strand_id
1 'polypeptide(L)'
;MAFKTWQTGVHIQQDRVLIVALAREKSGWRLRRWWAIPLAEGIIRDGKICQPEQLVDALRDWRKTLPHYHRAFLSFPAARTLQRSLPRPAVALRDSEQLSWLGAALARELEMSADTLCFDYAQDTFSNTFHVTAAQNNEVDTLLALAKTLRLRLVAITPDASALANLLPAVAPATCIAWRDERQWLWAMRHQWGRRFTTEAENVAELAALLALGMDDIALFDNRRNPWEILERSHAPLPDCGADYTVALALAMSEVPG
;
A
#
# COMPACT_ATOMS: atom_id res chain seq x y z
N MET A 1 23.64 12.46 19.16
CA MET A 1 22.20 12.58 18.81
C MET A 1 21.90 11.56 17.71
N ALA A 2 21.09 10.57 17.98
CA ALA A 2 20.69 9.62 16.94
C ALA A 2 19.82 10.36 15.93
N PHE A 3 20.23 10.44 14.67
CA PHE A 3 19.44 10.99 13.60
C PHE A 3 18.20 10.11 13.43
N LYS A 4 17.02 10.66 13.77
CA LYS A 4 15.76 9.93 13.60
C LYS A 4 15.51 9.74 12.11
N THR A 5 15.56 8.50 11.65
CA THR A 5 15.23 8.14 10.26
C THR A 5 13.75 8.42 10.01
N TRP A 6 13.45 9.14 8.92
CA TRP A 6 12.07 9.32 8.49
C TRP A 6 11.59 8.10 7.71
N GLN A 7 10.39 7.65 8.00
CA GLN A 7 9.66 6.71 7.17
C GLN A 7 8.62 7.48 6.36
N THR A 8 8.66 7.30 5.05
CA THR A 8 7.87 8.09 4.11
C THR A 8 7.00 7.15 3.28
N GLY A 9 5.71 7.25 3.45
CA GLY A 9 4.72 6.57 2.61
C GLY A 9 4.30 7.47 1.47
N VAL A 10 4.33 6.94 0.26
CA VAL A 10 4.02 7.65 -0.99
C VAL A 10 2.87 6.94 -1.68
N HIS A 11 1.71 7.56 -1.68
CA HIS A 11 0.51 7.07 -2.36
C HIS A 11 0.33 7.80 -3.68
N ILE A 12 0.53 7.08 -4.77
CA ILE A 12 0.39 7.61 -6.13
C ILE A 12 -1.05 7.39 -6.59
N GLN A 13 -1.78 8.48 -6.81
CA GLN A 13 -3.14 8.51 -7.33
C GLN A 13 -3.16 9.01 -8.78
N GLN A 14 -4.32 9.09 -9.39
CA GLN A 14 -4.45 9.48 -10.80
C GLN A 14 -4.13 10.95 -11.03
N ASP A 15 -4.52 11.82 -10.12
CA ASP A 15 -4.45 13.28 -10.23
C ASP A 15 -3.44 13.93 -9.27
N ARG A 16 -2.90 13.15 -8.32
CA ARG A 16 -2.00 13.65 -7.29
C ARG A 16 -1.17 12.56 -6.64
N VAL A 17 -0.10 12.96 -5.97
CA VAL A 17 0.66 12.08 -5.07
C VAL A 17 0.51 12.61 -3.65
N LEU A 18 0.03 11.76 -2.75
CA LEU A 18 -0.10 12.04 -1.33
C LEU A 18 1.05 11.39 -0.56
N ILE A 19 1.69 12.15 0.29
CA ILE A 19 2.89 11.69 0.96
C ILE A 19 2.83 12.04 2.44
N VAL A 20 3.22 11.08 3.28
CA VAL A 20 3.32 11.23 4.72
C VAL A 20 4.71 10.82 5.17
N ALA A 21 5.37 11.66 5.96
CA ALA A 21 6.64 11.33 6.61
C ALA A 21 6.46 11.24 8.12
N LEU A 22 6.84 10.10 8.69
CA LEU A 22 6.79 9.79 10.10
C LEU A 22 8.19 9.58 10.67
N ALA A 23 8.33 9.74 11.98
CA ALA A 23 9.49 9.25 12.72
C ALA A 23 9.03 8.40 13.90
N ARG A 24 9.70 7.26 14.12
CA ARG A 24 9.45 6.40 15.27
C ARG A 24 10.02 7.06 16.52
N GLU A 25 9.22 7.19 17.56
CA GLU A 25 9.62 7.62 18.90
C GLU A 25 9.41 6.47 19.89
N LYS A 26 9.84 6.64 21.14
CA LYS A 26 9.69 5.58 22.16
C LYS A 26 8.24 5.22 22.42
N SER A 27 7.37 6.21 22.35
CA SER A 27 5.96 6.10 22.65
C SER A 27 5.08 5.75 21.42
N GLY A 28 5.58 5.94 20.21
CA GLY A 28 4.80 5.66 19.00
C GLY A 28 5.28 6.42 17.78
N TRP A 29 4.35 6.74 16.88
CA TRP A 29 4.64 7.46 15.66
C TRP A 29 4.37 8.96 15.80
N ARG A 30 5.29 9.75 15.26
CA ARG A 30 5.17 11.21 15.20
C ARG A 30 5.18 11.67 13.75
N LEU A 31 4.17 12.49 13.38
CA LEU A 31 4.13 13.17 12.09
C LEU A 31 5.30 14.16 11.98
N ARG A 32 6.01 14.10 10.86
CA ARG A 32 7.07 15.03 10.50
C ARG A 32 6.61 16.03 9.47
N ARG A 33 6.04 15.52 8.38
CA ARG A 33 5.49 16.32 7.29
C ARG A 33 4.49 15.53 6.48
N TRP A 34 3.69 16.25 5.73
CA TRP A 34 2.82 15.71 4.69
C TRP A 34 2.89 16.60 3.45
N TRP A 35 2.57 16.05 2.28
CA TRP A 35 2.54 16.75 1.00
C TRP A 35 1.41 16.20 0.15
N ALA A 36 0.78 17.10 -0.64
CA ALA A 36 -0.07 16.79 -1.76
C ALA A 36 0.56 17.41 -3.00
N ILE A 37 0.92 16.58 -3.97
CA ILE A 37 1.59 17.02 -5.19
C ILE A 37 0.63 16.74 -6.35
N PRO A 38 0.04 17.75 -6.98
CA PRO A 38 -0.84 17.56 -8.11
C PRO A 38 -0.07 16.99 -9.30
N LEU A 39 -0.73 16.14 -10.07
CA LEU A 39 -0.20 15.57 -11.30
C LEU A 39 -0.98 16.12 -12.50
N ALA A 40 -0.28 16.34 -13.60
CA ALA A 40 -0.93 16.68 -14.86
C ALA A 40 -1.71 15.46 -15.41
N GLU A 41 -2.76 15.73 -16.15
CA GLU A 41 -3.56 14.70 -16.79
C GLU A 41 -2.72 13.80 -17.70
N GLY A 42 -2.96 12.50 -17.61
CA GLY A 42 -2.29 11.49 -18.46
C GLY A 42 -0.95 10.99 -17.91
N ILE A 43 -0.42 11.52 -16.80
CA ILE A 43 0.76 10.95 -16.14
C ILE A 43 0.41 9.55 -15.61
N ILE A 44 -0.74 9.43 -14.96
CA ILE A 44 -1.29 8.15 -14.48
C ILE A 44 -2.63 7.89 -15.18
N ARG A 45 -2.83 6.66 -15.67
CA ARG A 45 -4.10 6.20 -16.23
C ARG A 45 -4.42 4.82 -15.68
N ASP A 46 -5.58 4.69 -15.05
CA ASP A 46 -6.05 3.43 -14.45
C ASP A 46 -4.98 2.74 -13.58
N GLY A 47 -4.28 3.54 -12.77
CA GLY A 47 -3.21 3.11 -11.88
C GLY A 47 -1.86 2.86 -12.58
N LYS A 48 -1.79 2.90 -13.91
CA LYS A 48 -0.55 2.73 -14.65
C LYS A 48 0.19 4.06 -14.82
N ILE A 49 1.49 4.07 -14.56
CA ILE A 49 2.36 5.20 -14.85
C ILE A 49 2.62 5.22 -16.37
N CYS A 50 2.02 6.21 -17.07
CA CYS A 50 2.16 6.36 -18.51
C CYS A 50 3.32 7.30 -18.89
N GLN A 51 3.65 8.25 -18.02
CA GLN A 51 4.68 9.26 -18.25
C GLN A 51 5.64 9.35 -17.05
N PRO A 52 6.57 8.38 -16.91
CA PRO A 52 7.43 8.28 -15.73
C PRO A 52 8.36 9.51 -15.56
N GLU A 53 8.82 10.12 -16.66
CA GLU A 53 9.69 11.29 -16.60
C GLU A 53 8.96 12.51 -16.00
N GLN A 54 7.72 12.73 -16.39
CA GLN A 54 6.90 13.81 -15.83
C GLN A 54 6.57 13.57 -14.35
N LEU A 55 6.36 12.30 -13.96
CA LEU A 55 6.18 11.95 -12.55
C LEU A 55 7.45 12.23 -11.74
N VAL A 56 8.64 11.91 -12.29
CA VAL A 56 9.93 12.27 -11.67
C VAL A 56 10.04 13.77 -11.49
N ASP A 57 9.70 14.54 -12.52
CA ASP A 57 9.81 16.01 -12.47
C ASP A 57 8.86 16.60 -11.42
N ALA A 58 7.63 16.11 -11.34
CA ALA A 58 6.67 16.54 -10.31
C ALA A 58 7.17 16.25 -8.88
N LEU A 59 7.90 15.15 -8.68
CA LEU A 59 8.39 14.74 -7.36
C LEU A 59 9.78 15.30 -7.02
N ARG A 60 10.46 15.96 -7.94
CA ARG A 60 11.86 16.40 -7.78
C ARG A 60 12.03 17.38 -6.62
N ASP A 61 11.16 18.36 -6.49
CA ASP A 61 11.25 19.35 -5.44
C ASP A 61 10.88 18.80 -4.07
N TRP A 62 9.87 17.94 -4.01
CA TRP A 62 9.58 17.18 -2.80
C TRP A 62 10.79 16.38 -2.33
N ARG A 63 11.48 15.68 -3.24
CA ARG A 63 12.65 14.87 -2.89
C ARG A 63 13.74 15.69 -2.18
N LYS A 64 13.95 16.96 -2.58
CA LYS A 64 14.92 17.86 -1.94
C LYS A 64 14.58 18.18 -0.48
N THR A 65 13.33 18.04 -0.08
CA THR A 65 12.87 18.30 1.28
C THR A 65 13.11 17.12 2.24
N LEU A 66 13.39 15.93 1.72
CA LEU A 66 13.65 14.73 2.54
C LEU A 66 15.06 14.76 3.11
N PRO A 67 15.24 14.32 4.37
CA PRO A 67 16.55 14.15 4.96
C PRO A 67 17.37 13.07 4.22
N HIS A 68 18.69 13.11 4.39
CA HIS A 68 19.57 12.09 3.80
C HIS A 68 19.21 10.67 4.28
N TYR A 69 18.89 10.53 5.56
CA TYR A 69 18.42 9.25 6.16
C TYR A 69 16.89 9.22 6.17
N HIS A 70 16.32 8.61 5.16
CA HIS A 70 14.90 8.32 5.05
C HIS A 70 14.69 6.90 4.52
N ARG A 71 13.51 6.37 4.72
CA ARG A 71 13.03 5.11 4.14
C ARG A 71 11.76 5.42 3.37
N ALA A 72 11.67 4.95 2.15
CA ALA A 72 10.50 5.20 1.30
C ALA A 72 9.73 3.90 1.05
N PHE A 73 8.43 3.98 1.17
CA PHE A 73 7.46 2.94 0.88
C PHE A 73 6.53 3.49 -0.20
N LEU A 74 6.50 2.85 -1.35
CA LEU A 74 5.67 3.28 -2.48
C LEU A 74 4.41 2.43 -2.56
N SER A 75 3.27 3.04 -2.89
CA SER A 75 2.08 2.29 -3.24
C SER A 75 2.20 1.63 -4.60
N PHE A 76 1.62 0.44 -4.73
CA PHE A 76 1.27 -0.18 -6.00
C PHE A 76 -0.26 -0.30 -6.06
N PRO A 77 -0.92 0.04 -7.17
CA PRO A 77 -2.39 0.01 -7.21
C PRO A 77 -2.94 -1.41 -7.06
N ALA A 78 -3.85 -1.63 -6.11
CA ALA A 78 -4.54 -2.91 -5.94
C ALA A 78 -5.28 -3.35 -7.22
N ALA A 79 -5.71 -2.39 -8.03
CA ALA A 79 -6.33 -2.64 -9.33
C ALA A 79 -5.41 -3.35 -10.34
N ARG A 80 -4.11 -3.29 -10.13
CA ARG A 80 -3.08 -3.82 -11.01
C ARG A 80 -2.37 -5.04 -10.42
N THR A 81 -2.83 -5.53 -9.29
CA THR A 81 -2.34 -6.75 -8.65
C THR A 81 -3.24 -7.93 -8.98
N LEU A 82 -2.63 -9.10 -9.06
CA LEU A 82 -3.29 -10.38 -9.19
C LEU A 82 -3.12 -11.14 -7.90
N GLN A 83 -4.21 -11.59 -7.30
CA GLN A 83 -4.19 -12.39 -6.07
C GLN A 83 -4.66 -13.80 -6.35
N ARG A 84 -3.94 -14.80 -5.83
CA ARG A 84 -4.31 -16.20 -5.94
C ARG A 84 -4.02 -16.93 -4.64
N SER A 85 -4.88 -17.91 -4.35
CA SER A 85 -4.64 -18.85 -3.27
C SER A 85 -4.19 -20.17 -3.89
N LEU A 86 -2.94 -20.55 -3.68
CA LEU A 86 -2.37 -21.78 -4.22
C LEU A 86 -2.25 -22.82 -3.11
N PRO A 87 -2.67 -24.07 -3.33
CA PRO A 87 -2.50 -25.12 -2.34
C PRO A 87 -1.00 -25.39 -2.10
N ARG A 88 -0.66 -25.77 -0.89
CA ARG A 88 0.72 -26.18 -0.60
C ARG A 88 1.04 -27.50 -1.30
N PRO A 89 2.27 -27.66 -1.82
CA PRO A 89 2.71 -28.93 -2.34
C PRO A 89 2.72 -30.00 -1.25
N ALA A 90 2.41 -31.23 -1.61
CA ALA A 90 2.39 -32.37 -0.67
C ALA A 90 3.79 -32.69 -0.10
N VAL A 91 4.84 -32.22 -0.76
CA VAL A 91 6.23 -32.42 -0.36
C VAL A 91 6.79 -31.12 0.22
N ALA A 92 7.51 -31.20 1.33
CA ALA A 92 8.22 -30.06 1.88
C ALA A 92 9.34 -29.61 0.93
N LEU A 93 9.21 -28.39 0.43
CA LEU A 93 10.20 -27.76 -0.47
C LEU A 93 11.13 -26.85 0.34
N ARG A 94 12.36 -26.69 -0.14
CA ARG A 94 13.26 -25.64 0.34
C ARG A 94 12.78 -24.29 -0.18
N ASP A 95 13.17 -23.20 0.45
CA ASP A 95 12.71 -21.84 0.11
C ASP A 95 12.90 -21.50 -1.39
N SER A 96 14.05 -21.85 -1.97
CA SER A 96 14.31 -21.62 -3.39
C SER A 96 13.44 -22.49 -4.32
N GLU A 97 13.18 -23.74 -3.94
CA GLU A 97 12.32 -24.65 -4.68
C GLU A 97 10.86 -24.21 -4.57
N GLN A 98 10.48 -23.70 -3.39
CA GLN A 98 9.13 -23.17 -3.15
C GLN A 98 8.86 -21.94 -4.02
N LEU A 99 9.80 -20.98 -4.11
CA LEU A 99 9.67 -19.83 -5.00
C LEU A 99 9.51 -20.25 -6.47
N SER A 100 10.35 -21.19 -6.94
CA SER A 100 10.27 -21.71 -8.31
C SER A 100 8.93 -22.41 -8.57
N TRP A 101 8.45 -23.18 -7.60
CA TRP A 101 7.17 -23.90 -7.70
C TRP A 101 5.99 -22.91 -7.74
N LEU A 102 5.99 -21.89 -6.86
CA LEU A 102 4.96 -20.84 -6.82
C LEU A 102 4.92 -20.07 -8.14
N GLY A 103 6.08 -19.67 -8.67
CA GLY A 103 6.18 -18.98 -9.96
C GLY A 103 5.61 -19.80 -11.10
N ALA A 104 5.95 -21.11 -11.19
CA ALA A 104 5.42 -22.00 -12.20
C ALA A 104 3.91 -22.26 -12.05
N ALA A 105 3.43 -22.43 -10.81
CA ALA A 105 2.01 -22.63 -10.54
C ALA A 105 1.20 -21.38 -10.90
N LEU A 106 1.68 -20.19 -10.53
CA LEU A 106 1.06 -18.92 -10.82
C LEU A 106 1.01 -18.64 -12.33
N ALA A 107 2.12 -18.86 -13.03
CA ALA A 107 2.22 -18.68 -14.48
C ALA A 107 1.21 -19.55 -15.23
N ARG A 108 1.07 -20.80 -14.80
CA ARG A 108 0.09 -21.76 -15.38
C ARG A 108 -1.35 -21.32 -15.10
N GLU A 109 -1.65 -20.87 -13.88
CA GLU A 109 -3.01 -20.46 -13.51
C GLU A 109 -3.43 -19.15 -14.20
N LEU A 110 -2.49 -18.25 -14.43
CA LEU A 110 -2.74 -16.97 -15.09
C LEU A 110 -2.56 -17.04 -16.61
N GLU A 111 -2.13 -18.17 -17.15
CA GLU A 111 -1.79 -18.35 -18.58
C GLU A 111 -0.77 -17.30 -19.06
N MET A 112 0.17 -16.93 -18.19
CA MET A 112 1.20 -15.93 -18.44
C MET A 112 2.60 -16.55 -18.28
N SER A 113 3.59 -15.93 -18.91
CA SER A 113 4.98 -16.32 -18.68
C SER A 113 5.44 -15.90 -17.28
N ALA A 114 6.09 -16.80 -16.54
CA ALA A 114 6.62 -16.52 -15.21
C ALA A 114 7.58 -15.31 -15.20
N ASP A 115 8.35 -15.13 -16.29
CA ASP A 115 9.32 -14.04 -16.44
C ASP A 115 8.68 -12.65 -16.55
N THR A 116 7.37 -12.58 -16.83
CA THR A 116 6.64 -11.31 -16.93
C THR A 116 6.04 -10.86 -15.62
N LEU A 117 6.11 -11.71 -14.59
CA LEU A 117 5.50 -11.48 -13.28
C LEU A 117 6.57 -11.38 -12.19
N CYS A 118 6.41 -10.40 -11.32
CA CYS A 118 6.98 -10.47 -9.99
C CYS A 118 5.87 -10.81 -8.99
N PHE A 119 6.19 -11.57 -7.96
CA PHE A 119 5.22 -11.98 -6.96
C PHE A 119 5.85 -12.04 -5.57
N ASP A 120 4.99 -11.89 -4.59
CA ASP A 120 5.27 -12.16 -3.18
C ASP A 120 4.19 -13.10 -2.65
N TYR A 121 4.45 -13.77 -1.53
CA TYR A 121 3.49 -14.68 -0.95
C TYR A 121 3.46 -14.57 0.58
N ALA A 122 2.28 -14.72 1.12
CA ALA A 122 2.05 -14.88 2.55
C ALA A 122 1.63 -16.31 2.85
N GLN A 123 2.10 -16.82 3.99
CA GLN A 123 1.76 -18.13 4.48
C GLN A 123 0.99 -17.99 5.79
N ASP A 124 -0.23 -18.46 5.79
CA ASP A 124 -0.95 -18.67 7.04
C ASP A 124 -0.55 -20.03 7.62
N THR A 125 -0.10 -20.03 8.89
CA THR A 125 0.30 -21.23 9.61
C THR A 125 -0.84 -22.24 9.78
N PHE A 126 -2.08 -21.77 9.77
CA PHE A 126 -3.27 -22.59 9.95
C PHE A 126 -3.95 -22.97 8.63
N SER A 127 -3.51 -22.39 7.52
CA SER A 127 -4.04 -22.66 6.18
C SER A 127 -3.08 -23.55 5.40
N ASN A 128 -3.62 -24.50 4.64
CA ASN A 128 -2.85 -25.31 3.69
C ASN A 128 -2.69 -24.62 2.34
N THR A 129 -2.68 -23.28 2.33
CA THR A 129 -2.60 -22.47 1.12
C THR A 129 -1.55 -21.37 1.24
N PHE A 130 -0.97 -20.97 0.10
CA PHE A 130 -0.21 -19.75 -0.05
C PHE A 130 -1.11 -18.67 -0.63
N HIS A 131 -1.10 -17.49 -0.04
CA HIS A 131 -1.72 -16.30 -0.62
C HIS A 131 -0.66 -15.57 -1.45
N VAL A 132 -0.77 -15.67 -2.76
CA VAL A 132 0.20 -15.08 -3.70
C VAL A 132 -0.36 -13.79 -4.24
N THR A 133 0.45 -12.75 -4.18
CA THR A 133 0.18 -11.46 -4.82
C THR A 133 1.20 -11.26 -5.94
N ALA A 134 0.74 -10.99 -7.13
CA ALA A 134 1.60 -10.78 -8.30
C ALA A 134 1.29 -9.46 -9.00
N ALA A 135 2.28 -8.95 -9.70
CA ALA A 135 2.20 -7.78 -10.55
C ALA A 135 3.05 -7.98 -11.82
N GLN A 136 2.80 -7.19 -12.85
CA GLN A 136 3.64 -7.20 -14.03
C GLN A 136 5.01 -6.59 -13.73
N ASN A 137 6.09 -7.26 -14.12
CA ASN A 137 7.47 -6.83 -13.90
C ASN A 137 7.72 -5.41 -14.41
N ASN A 138 7.27 -5.09 -15.61
CA ASN A 138 7.49 -3.79 -16.23
C ASN A 138 6.88 -2.61 -15.43
N GLU A 139 5.79 -2.84 -14.69
CA GLU A 139 5.16 -1.81 -13.87
C GLU A 139 5.92 -1.61 -12.56
N VAL A 140 6.41 -2.70 -11.97
CA VAL A 140 7.26 -2.65 -10.78
C VAL A 140 8.61 -2.02 -11.13
N ASP A 141 9.20 -2.38 -12.27
CA ASP A 141 10.46 -1.80 -12.76
C ASP A 141 10.34 -0.29 -12.98
N THR A 142 9.18 0.17 -13.44
CA THR A 142 8.91 1.62 -13.56
C THR A 142 8.99 2.33 -12.21
N LEU A 143 8.44 1.75 -11.14
CA LEU A 143 8.54 2.30 -9.78
C LEU A 143 9.96 2.21 -9.22
N LEU A 144 10.68 1.12 -9.49
CA LEU A 144 12.09 0.97 -9.12
C LEU A 144 12.95 2.02 -9.81
N ALA A 145 12.75 2.25 -11.11
CA ALA A 145 13.44 3.28 -11.87
C ALA A 145 13.13 4.71 -11.35
N LEU A 146 11.85 4.99 -11.03
CA LEU A 146 11.42 6.23 -10.39
C LEU A 146 12.17 6.44 -9.07
N ALA A 147 12.18 5.45 -8.19
CA ALA A 147 12.85 5.54 -6.90
C ALA A 147 14.37 5.76 -7.06
N LYS A 148 15.00 5.07 -8.01
CA LYS A 148 16.42 5.22 -8.34
C LYS A 148 16.74 6.63 -8.84
N THR A 149 15.94 7.14 -9.79
CA THR A 149 16.14 8.48 -10.37
C THR A 149 15.99 9.58 -9.32
N LEU A 150 15.01 9.45 -8.44
CA LEU A 150 14.79 10.34 -7.30
C LEU A 150 15.76 10.09 -6.14
N ARG A 151 16.63 9.09 -6.22
CA ARG A 151 17.53 8.67 -5.14
C ARG A 151 16.77 8.46 -3.82
N LEU A 152 15.63 7.80 -3.89
CA LEU A 152 14.88 7.38 -2.70
C LEU A 152 15.55 6.13 -2.11
N ARG A 153 15.59 6.07 -0.78
CA ARG A 153 15.94 4.83 -0.07
C ARG A 153 14.70 3.95 0.01
N LEU A 154 14.37 3.34 -1.12
CA LEU A 154 13.22 2.47 -1.23
C LEU A 154 13.40 1.23 -0.35
N VAL A 155 12.39 0.92 0.46
CA VAL A 155 12.30 -0.27 1.31
C VAL A 155 11.34 -1.29 0.71
N ALA A 156 10.15 -0.82 0.31
CA ALA A 156 9.13 -1.70 -0.26
C ALA A 156 8.24 -0.96 -1.26
N ILE A 157 7.69 -1.74 -2.18
CA ILE A 157 6.55 -1.40 -3.01
C ILE A 157 5.40 -2.29 -2.53
N THR A 158 4.32 -1.68 -2.04
CA THR A 158 3.24 -2.41 -1.37
C THR A 158 1.90 -2.07 -2.03
N PRO A 159 1.03 -3.06 -2.30
CA PRO A 159 -0.33 -2.76 -2.76
C PRO A 159 -1.03 -1.79 -1.80
N ASP A 160 -1.65 -0.75 -2.35
CA ASP A 160 -2.28 0.33 -1.59
C ASP A 160 -3.33 -0.19 -0.60
N ALA A 161 -4.16 -1.14 -1.03
CA ALA A 161 -5.12 -1.80 -0.15
C ALA A 161 -4.43 -2.62 0.96
N SER A 162 -3.38 -3.38 0.62
CA SER A 162 -2.64 -4.19 1.60
C SER A 162 -2.01 -3.34 2.70
N ALA A 163 -1.51 -2.16 2.33
CA ALA A 163 -0.89 -1.24 3.28
C ALA A 163 -1.82 -0.83 4.43
N LEU A 164 -3.14 -0.76 4.18
CA LEU A 164 -4.13 -0.40 5.19
C LEU A 164 -4.09 -1.32 6.42
N ALA A 165 -3.67 -2.58 6.26
CA ALA A 165 -3.55 -3.54 7.37
C ALA A 165 -2.58 -3.05 8.47
N ASN A 166 -1.62 -2.18 8.15
CA ASN A 166 -0.70 -1.59 9.12
C ASN A 166 -1.40 -0.69 10.16
N LEU A 167 -2.62 -0.26 9.88
CA LEU A 167 -3.42 0.57 10.80
C LEU A 167 -4.34 -0.27 11.71
N LEU A 168 -4.54 -1.57 11.43
CA LEU A 168 -5.42 -2.44 12.22
C LEU A 168 -5.15 -2.42 13.73
N PRO A 169 -3.88 -2.45 14.19
CA PRO A 169 -3.60 -2.42 15.62
C PRO A 169 -4.13 -1.16 16.32
N ALA A 170 -4.27 -0.05 15.60
CA ALA A 170 -4.70 1.23 16.14
C ALA A 170 -6.23 1.41 16.14
N VAL A 171 -6.96 0.51 15.50
CA VAL A 171 -8.43 0.61 15.36
C VAL A 171 -9.18 -0.54 16.03
N ALA A 172 -8.49 -1.36 16.83
CA ALA A 172 -9.14 -2.44 17.56
C ALA A 172 -10.37 -1.93 18.34
N PRO A 173 -11.48 -2.67 18.40
CA PRO A 173 -11.63 -4.09 18.02
C PRO A 173 -11.95 -4.35 16.54
N ALA A 174 -12.05 -3.33 15.67
CA ALA A 174 -12.33 -3.55 14.26
C ALA A 174 -11.30 -4.50 13.62
N THR A 175 -11.77 -5.39 12.76
CA THR A 175 -10.98 -6.43 12.09
C THR A 175 -10.68 -6.10 10.64
N CYS A 176 -11.36 -5.10 10.09
CA CYS A 176 -11.20 -4.59 8.73
C CYS A 176 -11.03 -3.08 8.74
N ILE A 177 -10.18 -2.59 7.88
CA ILE A 177 -10.08 -1.16 7.56
C ILE A 177 -10.59 -0.94 6.15
N ALA A 178 -11.39 0.09 5.97
CA ALA A 178 -11.84 0.56 4.68
C ALA A 178 -11.45 2.03 4.48
N TRP A 179 -11.08 2.34 3.26
CA TRP A 179 -10.86 3.69 2.76
C TRP A 179 -11.53 3.82 1.39
N ARG A 180 -12.05 4.99 1.07
CA ARG A 180 -12.80 5.25 -0.16
C ARG A 180 -12.25 6.46 -0.88
N ASP A 181 -12.08 6.34 -2.20
CA ASP A 181 -12.01 7.47 -3.11
C ASP A 181 -13.33 7.59 -3.92
N GLU A 182 -13.35 8.42 -4.94
CA GLU A 182 -14.54 8.64 -5.79
C GLU A 182 -14.96 7.40 -6.57
N ARG A 183 -14.04 6.46 -6.85
CA ARG A 183 -14.24 5.35 -7.79
C ARG A 183 -14.24 3.98 -7.11
N GLN A 184 -13.56 3.86 -5.98
CA GLN A 184 -13.32 2.56 -5.37
C GLN A 184 -13.21 2.62 -3.85
N TRP A 185 -13.47 1.47 -3.27
CA TRP A 185 -13.10 1.11 -1.92
C TRP A 185 -11.80 0.33 -1.94
N LEU A 186 -10.87 0.68 -1.07
CA LEU A 186 -9.76 -0.16 -0.65
C LEU A 186 -10.07 -0.68 0.74
N TRP A 187 -9.85 -1.96 0.97
CA TRP A 187 -10.08 -2.58 2.27
C TRP A 187 -8.97 -3.56 2.61
N ALA A 188 -8.70 -3.73 3.89
CA ALA A 188 -7.74 -4.71 4.39
C ALA A 188 -8.18 -5.28 5.73
N MET A 189 -7.98 -6.57 5.88
CA MET A 189 -7.97 -7.36 7.09
C MET A 189 -6.54 -7.86 7.34
N ARG A 190 -6.34 -8.62 8.40
CA ARG A 190 -4.99 -9.11 8.77
C ARG A 190 -4.29 -9.91 7.65
N HIS A 191 -5.02 -10.76 6.93
CA HIS A 191 -4.48 -11.67 5.91
C HIS A 191 -5.16 -11.54 4.55
N GLN A 192 -6.11 -10.65 4.42
CA GLN A 192 -6.88 -10.44 3.20
C GLN A 192 -7.01 -8.95 2.95
N TRP A 193 -6.97 -8.58 1.70
CA TRP A 193 -7.16 -7.20 1.27
C TRP A 193 -7.68 -7.18 -0.17
N GLY A 194 -8.21 -6.06 -0.58
CA GLY A 194 -8.71 -5.93 -1.94
C GLY A 194 -9.33 -4.57 -2.21
N ARG A 195 -9.99 -4.51 -3.35
CA ARG A 195 -10.75 -3.35 -3.77
C ARG A 195 -12.16 -3.75 -4.22
N ARG A 196 -13.08 -2.78 -4.17
CA ARG A 196 -14.40 -2.85 -4.79
C ARG A 196 -14.68 -1.52 -5.48
N PHE A 197 -15.43 -1.53 -6.57
CA PHE A 197 -15.88 -0.29 -7.16
C PHE A 197 -16.99 0.35 -6.30
N THR A 198 -17.08 1.69 -6.32
CA THR A 198 -18.15 2.39 -5.61
C THR A 198 -19.55 2.09 -6.22
N THR A 199 -19.59 1.58 -7.45
CA THR A 199 -20.81 1.05 -8.10
C THR A 199 -21.22 -0.33 -7.59
N GLU A 200 -20.32 -1.08 -6.94
CA GLU A 200 -20.63 -2.38 -6.31
C GLU A 200 -21.10 -2.21 -4.86
N ALA A 201 -20.64 -1.15 -4.20
CA ALA A 201 -21.03 -0.76 -2.85
C ALA A 201 -21.04 0.77 -2.74
N GLU A 202 -22.22 1.36 -2.63
CA GLU A 202 -22.37 2.81 -2.53
C GLU A 202 -21.99 3.34 -1.14
N ASN A 203 -22.09 2.50 -0.14
CA ASN A 203 -21.83 2.84 1.26
C ASN A 203 -21.14 1.69 2.02
N VAL A 204 -20.71 1.98 3.25
CA VAL A 204 -19.99 1.01 4.09
C VAL A 204 -20.84 -0.21 4.48
N ALA A 205 -22.16 -0.08 4.57
CA ALA A 205 -23.04 -1.19 4.91
C ALA A 205 -23.08 -2.22 3.77
N GLU A 206 -23.14 -1.76 2.53
CA GLU A 206 -23.06 -2.62 1.35
C GLU A 206 -21.68 -3.26 1.22
N LEU A 207 -20.61 -2.50 1.50
CA LEU A 207 -19.25 -3.08 1.55
C LEU A 207 -19.16 -4.17 2.61
N ALA A 208 -19.71 -3.95 3.81
CA ALA A 208 -19.72 -4.93 4.88
C ALA A 208 -20.45 -6.22 4.46
N ALA A 209 -21.60 -6.08 3.82
CA ALA A 209 -22.36 -7.21 3.29
C ALA A 209 -21.56 -8.00 2.23
N LEU A 210 -20.88 -7.30 1.30
CA LEU A 210 -20.02 -7.93 0.29
C LEU A 210 -18.82 -8.67 0.89
N LEU A 211 -18.32 -8.19 2.03
CA LEU A 211 -17.19 -8.79 2.74
C LEU A 211 -17.64 -9.84 3.78
N ALA A 212 -18.94 -10.06 3.95
CA ALA A 212 -19.54 -10.89 4.98
C ALA A 212 -19.10 -10.48 6.42
N LEU A 213 -19.04 -9.17 6.69
CA LEU A 213 -18.64 -8.57 7.96
C LEU A 213 -19.81 -7.83 8.61
N GLY A 214 -19.75 -7.67 9.92
CA GLY A 214 -20.58 -6.70 10.64
C GLY A 214 -20.10 -5.25 10.41
N MET A 215 -21.02 -4.31 10.56
CA MET A 215 -20.67 -2.88 10.43
C MET A 215 -19.63 -2.44 11.48
N ASP A 216 -19.68 -2.99 12.67
CA ASP A 216 -18.75 -2.68 13.75
C ASP A 216 -17.36 -3.29 13.56
N ASP A 217 -17.25 -4.26 12.65
CA ASP A 217 -15.98 -4.88 12.28
C ASP A 217 -15.16 -4.00 11.33
N ILE A 218 -15.78 -2.98 10.73
CA ILE A 218 -15.12 -2.11 9.75
C ILE A 218 -14.80 -0.74 10.36
N ALA A 219 -13.52 -0.42 10.42
CA ALA A 219 -13.04 0.93 10.68
C ALA A 219 -12.94 1.70 9.36
N LEU A 220 -13.86 2.64 9.15
CA LEU A 220 -13.84 3.54 8.00
C LEU A 220 -13.06 4.80 8.35
N PHE A 221 -12.06 5.13 7.53
CA PHE A 221 -11.40 6.43 7.56
C PHE A 221 -12.07 7.36 6.56
N ASP A 222 -12.77 8.33 7.10
CA ASP A 222 -13.51 9.36 6.39
C ASP A 222 -13.39 10.71 7.13
N ASN A 223 -14.28 11.65 6.83
CA ASN A 223 -14.33 12.94 7.53
C ASN A 223 -14.72 12.85 9.02
N ARG A 224 -15.23 11.69 9.47
CA ARG A 224 -15.63 11.45 10.87
C ARG A 224 -14.51 10.82 11.70
N ARG A 225 -13.70 9.96 11.08
CA ARG A 225 -12.53 9.33 11.71
C ARG A 225 -11.27 9.77 10.98
N ASN A 226 -10.58 10.70 11.60
CA ASN A 226 -9.36 11.26 11.04
C ASN A 226 -8.17 10.31 11.25
N PRO A 227 -7.43 9.88 10.21
CA PRO A 227 -6.29 8.98 10.35
C PRO A 227 -5.15 9.56 11.20
N TRP A 228 -5.07 10.89 11.35
CA TRP A 228 -4.06 11.52 12.19
C TRP A 228 -4.23 11.25 13.69
N GLU A 229 -5.42 10.81 14.13
CA GLU A 229 -5.71 10.45 15.54
C GLU A 229 -4.96 9.18 15.98
N ILE A 230 -4.48 8.37 15.03
CA ILE A 230 -3.63 7.20 15.30
C ILE A 230 -2.24 7.61 15.78
N LEU A 231 -1.81 8.83 15.45
CA LEU A 231 -0.47 9.32 15.79
C LEU A 231 -0.46 9.91 17.19
N GLU A 232 0.55 9.58 17.99
CA GLU A 232 0.72 10.19 19.32
C GLU A 232 0.88 11.71 19.28
N ARG A 233 1.55 12.20 18.25
CA ARG A 233 1.80 13.64 18.06
C ARG A 233 1.70 14.01 16.58
N SER A 234 0.76 14.87 16.31
CA SER A 234 0.68 15.62 15.07
C SER A 234 0.99 17.10 15.35
N HIS A 235 1.69 17.75 14.46
CA HIS A 235 1.90 19.20 14.50
C HIS A 235 0.97 19.86 13.49
N ALA A 236 0.27 20.87 13.93
CA ALA A 236 -0.49 21.73 13.04
C ALA A 236 0.46 22.55 12.12
N PRO A 237 0.02 22.92 10.90
CA PRO A 237 -1.32 22.63 10.37
C PRO A 237 -1.43 21.21 9.79
N LEU A 238 -2.56 20.56 10.02
CA LEU A 238 -2.94 19.31 9.36
C LEU A 238 -3.72 19.64 8.08
N PRO A 239 -3.76 18.74 7.09
CA PRO A 239 -4.57 18.94 5.89
C PRO A 239 -6.07 18.88 6.23
N ASP A 240 -6.88 19.67 5.52
CA ASP A 240 -8.34 19.73 5.73
C ASP A 240 -9.01 18.36 5.45
N CYS A 241 -8.53 17.63 4.44
CA CYS A 241 -9.00 16.30 4.06
C CYS A 241 -8.03 15.23 4.58
N GLY A 242 -8.02 15.00 5.89
CA GLY A 242 -7.11 14.02 6.52
C GLY A 242 -7.29 12.59 6.00
N ALA A 243 -8.52 12.18 5.71
CA ALA A 243 -8.84 10.84 5.21
C ALA A 243 -8.13 10.48 3.89
N ASP A 244 -7.85 11.44 3.03
CA ASP A 244 -7.13 11.21 1.77
C ASP A 244 -5.74 10.61 2.00
N TYR A 245 -5.11 10.94 3.12
CA TYR A 245 -3.77 10.48 3.46
C TYR A 245 -3.71 9.10 4.13
N THR A 246 -4.85 8.43 4.30
CA THR A 246 -4.92 7.14 5.02
C THR A 246 -3.95 6.10 4.45
N VAL A 247 -3.91 5.94 3.13
CA VAL A 247 -2.99 4.97 2.48
C VAL A 247 -1.53 5.41 2.64
N ALA A 248 -1.22 6.69 2.45
CA ALA A 248 0.14 7.19 2.63
C ALA A 248 0.61 7.05 4.09
N LEU A 249 -0.29 7.27 5.05
CA LEU A 249 -0.02 7.03 6.47
C LEU A 249 0.25 5.55 6.75
N ALA A 250 -0.60 4.68 6.24
CA ALA A 250 -0.47 3.23 6.38
C ALA A 250 0.88 2.72 5.83
N LEU A 251 1.29 3.21 4.66
CA LEU A 251 2.60 2.93 4.07
C LEU A 251 3.75 3.41 4.96
N ALA A 252 3.64 4.63 5.50
CA ALA A 252 4.68 5.18 6.38
C ALA A 252 4.80 4.44 7.72
N MET A 253 3.77 3.70 8.13
CA MET A 253 3.76 2.86 9.33
C MET A 253 4.20 1.42 9.07
N SER A 254 4.55 1.06 7.84
CA SER A 254 5.04 -0.29 7.50
C SER A 254 6.23 -0.69 8.36
N GLU A 255 6.24 -1.95 8.77
CA GLU A 255 7.41 -2.52 9.43
C GLU A 255 8.55 -2.67 8.43
N VAL A 256 9.75 -2.44 8.90
CA VAL A 256 10.95 -2.62 8.09
C VAL A 256 11.42 -4.06 8.30
N PRO A 257 11.52 -4.86 7.22
CA PRO A 257 12.13 -6.19 7.33
C PRO A 257 13.50 -6.08 8.01
N GLY A 258 13.70 -6.89 9.03
CA GLY A 258 14.93 -6.94 9.83
C GLY A 258 16.11 -7.51 9.03
#